data_f2be951042a64cc2dd339bf22aed5aac
#
_entry.id   f2be951042a64cc2dd339bf22aed5aac
#
_cell.length_a   1.000
_cell.length_b   1.000
_cell.length_c   1.000
_cell.angle_alpha   90.00
_cell.angle_beta   90.00
_cell.angle_gamma   90.00
#
_symmetry.space_group_name_H-M   'P 1'
#
loop_
_entity.id
_entity.type
_entity.pdbx_description
1 polymer ?
#
loop_
_entity_poly.entity_id
_entity_poly.type
_entity_poly.pdbx_seq_one_letter_code
_entity_poly.pdbx_strand_id
1 'polypeptide(L)'
;KKGETLIDTAMTLNAMHPDIIVVRHQDSGACNLLSQKVNCAVLNAGDGRREHPTQALLDALTIITRKKKIEGLKIAICGDILHSRVARSNIYLLNMLGAEVNIIAPTNLMPKEIEKFGVNTFTDMKKGLKDCDIVMMLRLQNERMTSSYLSSNREYYEYYGLTPDK
;
A
#
# COMPACT_ATOMS: atom_id res chain seq x y z
N LYS A 1 -6.86 26.29 10.84
CA LYS A 1 -8.03 25.60 10.23
C LYS A 1 -9.28 26.28 10.79
N LYS A 2 -10.12 26.84 9.93
CA LYS A 2 -11.31 27.63 10.31
C LYS A 2 -12.54 26.75 10.64
N GLY A 3 -12.35 25.52 11.16
CA GLY A 3 -13.46 24.67 11.55
C GLY A 3 -14.28 24.04 10.41
N GLU A 4 -13.86 24.18 9.16
CA GLU A 4 -14.50 23.53 8.01
C GLU A 4 -14.34 22.01 8.09
N THR A 5 -15.45 21.32 7.86
CA THR A 5 -15.44 19.86 7.73
C THR A 5 -14.97 19.42 6.34
N LEU A 6 -14.59 18.16 6.22
CA LEU A 6 -14.26 17.55 4.91
C LEU A 6 -15.43 17.69 3.91
N ILE A 7 -16.67 17.59 4.40
CA ILE A 7 -17.86 17.70 3.57
C ILE A 7 -18.06 19.15 3.09
N ASP A 8 -17.87 20.15 3.95
CA ASP A 8 -17.99 21.57 3.58
C ASP A 8 -16.97 21.92 2.47
N THR A 9 -15.71 21.49 2.63
CA THR A 9 -14.68 21.67 1.59
C THR A 9 -15.09 21.00 0.28
N ALA A 10 -15.61 19.78 0.33
CA ALA A 10 -16.03 19.05 -0.85
C ALA A 10 -17.23 19.70 -1.55
N MET A 11 -18.21 20.19 -0.78
CA MET A 11 -19.38 20.89 -1.34
C MET A 11 -18.97 22.22 -2.00
N THR A 12 -18.02 22.94 -1.42
CA THR A 12 -17.46 24.15 -2.02
C THR A 12 -16.80 23.85 -3.37
N LEU A 13 -15.98 22.77 -3.44
CA LEU A 13 -15.36 22.35 -4.69
C LEU A 13 -16.41 21.85 -5.70
N ASN A 14 -17.41 21.10 -5.24
CA ASN A 14 -18.51 20.60 -6.10
C ASN A 14 -19.31 21.74 -6.75
N ALA A 15 -19.49 22.86 -6.06
CA ALA A 15 -20.15 24.05 -6.59
C ALA A 15 -19.39 24.71 -7.77
N MET A 16 -18.12 24.37 -7.96
CA MET A 16 -17.31 24.80 -9.11
C MET A 16 -17.52 23.91 -10.35
N HIS A 17 -18.37 22.88 -10.23
CA HIS A 17 -18.69 21.89 -11.27
C HIS A 17 -17.46 21.22 -11.91
N PRO A 18 -16.52 20.67 -11.12
CA PRO A 18 -15.41 19.91 -11.69
C PRO A 18 -15.89 18.60 -12.29
N ASP A 19 -15.20 18.09 -13.30
CA ASP A 19 -15.42 16.74 -13.83
C ASP A 19 -14.87 15.66 -12.90
N ILE A 20 -13.75 15.95 -12.24
CA ILE A 20 -13.05 15.01 -11.37
C ILE A 20 -12.48 15.75 -10.14
N ILE A 21 -12.60 15.11 -8.98
CA ILE A 21 -11.89 15.53 -7.75
C ILE A 21 -10.91 14.42 -7.36
N VAL A 22 -9.62 14.79 -7.19
CA VAL A 22 -8.59 13.90 -6.68
C VAL A 22 -8.49 14.08 -5.17
N VAL A 23 -8.71 12.99 -4.42
CA VAL A 23 -8.78 13.03 -2.94
C VAL A 23 -7.65 12.22 -2.33
N ARG A 24 -6.91 12.84 -1.40
CA ARG A 24 -5.99 12.18 -0.49
C ARG A 24 -6.29 12.63 0.93
N HIS A 25 -6.65 11.69 1.80
CA HIS A 25 -7.06 11.99 3.16
C HIS A 25 -6.37 11.08 4.19
N GLN A 26 -6.21 11.59 5.41
CA GLN A 26 -5.60 10.84 6.52
C GLN A 26 -6.53 9.79 7.12
N ASP A 27 -7.85 10.01 7.04
CA ASP A 27 -8.87 9.13 7.59
C ASP A 27 -9.39 8.16 6.53
N SER A 28 -9.53 6.90 6.90
CA SER A 28 -10.04 5.85 6.01
C SER A 28 -11.53 6.00 5.78
N GLY A 29 -11.95 5.84 4.52
CA GLY A 29 -13.35 5.98 4.11
C GLY A 29 -13.70 7.36 3.56
N ALA A 30 -12.79 8.34 3.66
CA ALA A 30 -13.03 9.71 3.19
C ALA A 30 -13.36 9.76 1.70
N CYS A 31 -12.62 9.03 0.86
CA CYS A 31 -12.88 9.00 -0.59
C CYS A 31 -14.26 8.42 -0.91
N ASN A 32 -14.66 7.34 -0.24
CA ASN A 32 -15.98 6.73 -0.42
C ASN A 32 -17.11 7.66 0.08
N LEU A 33 -16.91 8.33 1.22
CA LEU A 33 -17.88 9.31 1.72
C LEU A 33 -18.10 10.44 0.71
N LEU A 34 -17.03 11.00 0.18
CA LEU A 34 -17.08 12.10 -0.77
C LEU A 34 -17.73 11.69 -2.10
N SER A 35 -17.46 10.49 -2.61
CA SER A 35 -18.08 10.00 -3.84
C SER A 35 -19.61 9.90 -3.78
N GLN A 36 -20.17 9.83 -2.56
CA GLN A 36 -21.64 9.82 -2.33
C GLN A 36 -22.21 11.24 -2.14
N LYS A 37 -21.37 12.28 -2.04
CA LYS A 37 -21.78 13.63 -1.71
C LYS A 37 -21.56 14.65 -2.83
N VAL A 38 -20.68 14.35 -3.77
CA VAL A 38 -20.37 15.24 -4.91
C VAL A 38 -20.95 14.69 -6.20
N ASN A 39 -21.13 15.56 -7.19
CA ASN A 39 -21.75 15.20 -8.49
C ASN A 39 -20.70 14.85 -9.57
N CYS A 40 -19.41 14.79 -9.20
CA CYS A 40 -18.31 14.49 -10.10
C CYS A 40 -17.62 13.17 -9.71
N ALA A 41 -16.75 12.66 -10.59
CA ALA A 41 -15.94 11.50 -10.28
C ALA A 41 -14.92 11.80 -9.16
N VAL A 42 -14.77 10.87 -8.20
CA VAL A 42 -13.79 10.97 -7.13
C VAL A 42 -12.66 9.97 -7.35
N LEU A 43 -11.45 10.47 -7.52
CA LEU A 43 -10.24 9.69 -7.70
C LEU A 43 -9.50 9.55 -6.37
N ASN A 44 -9.38 8.30 -5.90
CA ASN A 44 -8.70 7.99 -4.63
C ASN A 44 -7.18 8.00 -4.80
N ALA A 45 -6.51 9.06 -4.33
CA ALA A 45 -5.06 9.20 -4.29
C ALA A 45 -4.45 8.86 -2.91
N GLY A 46 -5.17 8.10 -2.10
CA GLY A 46 -4.73 7.59 -0.81
C GLY A 46 -5.71 7.86 0.33
N ASP A 47 -6.37 6.80 0.77
CA ASP A 47 -7.43 6.79 1.77
C ASP A 47 -6.94 6.21 3.10
N GLY A 48 -6.57 7.07 4.02
CA GLY A 48 -6.13 6.70 5.35
C GLY A 48 -5.01 5.66 5.39
N ARG A 49 -5.25 4.60 6.16
CA ARG A 49 -4.43 3.37 6.19
C ARG A 49 -5.02 2.27 5.30
N ARG A 50 -6.17 2.51 4.68
CA ARG A 50 -6.95 1.50 3.98
C ARG A 50 -6.37 1.17 2.61
N GLU A 51 -6.24 2.17 1.72
CA GLU A 51 -5.88 1.91 0.33
C GLU A 51 -5.20 3.08 -0.38
N HIS A 52 -4.50 2.77 -1.45
CA HIS A 52 -3.89 3.71 -2.38
C HIS A 52 -3.93 3.12 -3.80
N PRO A 53 -5.12 3.04 -4.42
CA PRO A 53 -5.30 2.31 -5.68
C PRO A 53 -4.46 2.88 -6.82
N THR A 54 -4.34 4.21 -6.92
CA THR A 54 -3.51 4.86 -7.96
C THR A 54 -2.04 4.49 -7.84
N GLN A 55 -1.52 4.25 -6.62
CA GLN A 55 -0.14 3.77 -6.44
C GLN A 55 0.00 2.32 -6.92
N ALA A 56 -0.94 1.44 -6.59
CA ALA A 56 -0.89 0.06 -7.05
C ALA A 56 -0.96 -0.03 -8.59
N LEU A 57 -1.78 0.81 -9.24
CA LEU A 57 -1.81 0.90 -10.70
C LEU A 57 -0.49 1.39 -11.29
N LEU A 58 0.17 2.36 -10.64
CA LEU A 58 1.49 2.85 -11.04
C LEU A 58 2.56 1.77 -10.92
N ASP A 59 2.53 1.01 -9.82
CA ASP A 59 3.45 -0.11 -9.59
C ASP A 59 3.22 -1.21 -10.64
N ALA A 60 1.96 -1.58 -10.91
CA ALA A 60 1.61 -2.54 -11.96
C ALA A 60 2.05 -2.08 -13.37
N LEU A 61 1.86 -0.79 -13.69
CA LEU A 61 2.34 -0.22 -14.95
C LEU A 61 3.86 -0.32 -15.07
N THR A 62 4.59 -0.05 -14.00
CA THR A 62 6.05 -0.17 -13.95
C THR A 62 6.49 -1.61 -14.20
N ILE A 63 5.82 -2.58 -13.56
CA ILE A 63 6.08 -4.01 -13.74
C ILE A 63 5.83 -4.43 -15.19
N ILE A 64 4.68 -4.11 -15.75
CA ILE A 64 4.32 -4.45 -17.13
C ILE A 64 5.32 -3.83 -18.11
N THR A 65 5.73 -2.59 -17.89
CA THR A 65 6.70 -1.92 -18.74
C THR A 65 8.05 -2.65 -18.77
N ARG A 66 8.49 -3.18 -17.62
CA ARG A 66 9.79 -3.85 -17.47
C ARG A 66 9.75 -5.34 -17.78
N LYS A 67 8.72 -6.05 -17.31
CA LYS A 67 8.61 -7.52 -17.42
C LYS A 67 7.66 -7.97 -18.54
N LYS A 68 6.90 -7.06 -19.16
CA LYS A 68 5.91 -7.27 -20.23
C LYS A 68 4.63 -8.01 -19.80
N LYS A 69 4.61 -8.59 -18.61
CA LYS A 69 3.45 -9.28 -18.02
C LYS A 69 3.52 -9.17 -16.49
N ILE A 70 2.44 -9.54 -15.82
CA ILE A 70 2.39 -9.71 -14.36
C ILE A 70 2.04 -11.15 -14.01
N GLU A 71 1.16 -11.77 -14.80
CA GLU A 71 0.73 -13.15 -14.58
C GLU A 71 1.92 -14.12 -14.44
N GLY A 72 1.91 -14.91 -13.39
CA GLY A 72 2.93 -15.91 -13.08
C GLY A 72 4.26 -15.34 -12.56
N LEU A 73 4.40 -14.01 -12.37
CA LEU A 73 5.57 -13.46 -11.70
C LEU A 73 5.48 -13.69 -10.19
N LYS A 74 6.63 -13.94 -9.57
CA LYS A 74 6.77 -14.00 -8.13
C LYS A 74 7.26 -12.64 -7.62
N ILE A 75 6.44 -11.97 -6.79
CA ILE A 75 6.66 -10.60 -6.34
C ILE A 75 6.74 -10.56 -4.83
N ALA A 76 7.87 -10.11 -4.28
CA ALA A 76 8.04 -9.89 -2.86
C ALA A 76 7.67 -8.46 -2.47
N ILE A 77 6.85 -8.30 -1.43
CA ILE A 77 6.57 -7.02 -0.77
C ILE A 77 7.18 -7.07 0.63
N CYS A 78 8.19 -6.23 0.86
CA CYS A 78 9.03 -6.29 2.06
C CYS A 78 8.86 -5.03 2.90
N GLY A 79 8.74 -5.18 4.21
CA GLY A 79 8.82 -4.06 5.13
C GLY A 79 7.64 -3.92 6.10
N ASP A 80 7.20 -2.69 6.33
CA ASP A 80 6.08 -2.39 7.22
C ASP A 80 4.74 -2.66 6.53
N ILE A 81 4.31 -3.91 6.55
CA ILE A 81 3.07 -4.35 5.91
C ILE A 81 1.85 -3.86 6.71
N LEU A 82 1.94 -3.90 8.05
CA LEU A 82 0.83 -3.59 8.95
C LEU A 82 0.27 -2.18 8.75
N HIS A 83 1.15 -1.20 8.55
CA HIS A 83 0.77 0.22 8.42
C HIS A 83 0.73 0.70 6.96
N SER A 84 1.08 -0.15 6.00
CA SER A 84 1.17 0.23 4.59
C SER A 84 -0.13 0.02 3.83
N ARG A 85 -0.79 1.12 3.47
CA ARG A 85 -1.90 1.10 2.52
C ARG A 85 -1.46 0.71 1.09
N VAL A 86 -0.20 0.97 0.75
CA VAL A 86 0.39 0.59 -0.54
C VAL A 86 0.50 -0.93 -0.64
N ALA A 87 0.98 -1.60 0.43
CA ALA A 87 1.00 -3.06 0.48
C ALA A 87 -0.39 -3.66 0.24
N ARG A 88 -1.41 -3.17 0.94
CA ARG A 88 -2.79 -3.66 0.79
C ARG A 88 -3.30 -3.54 -0.64
N SER A 89 -3.18 -2.36 -1.25
CA SER A 89 -3.64 -2.16 -2.63
C SER A 89 -2.87 -3.02 -3.62
N ASN A 90 -1.55 -3.20 -3.43
CA ASN A 90 -0.75 -4.05 -4.29
C ASN A 90 -1.10 -5.54 -4.13
N ILE A 91 -1.34 -6.02 -2.91
CA ILE A 91 -1.77 -7.41 -2.68
C ILE A 91 -3.03 -7.73 -3.50
N TYR A 92 -4.06 -6.87 -3.39
CA TYR A 92 -5.29 -7.06 -4.17
C TYR A 92 -5.06 -7.04 -5.68
N LEU A 93 -4.36 -6.03 -6.17
CA LEU A 93 -4.16 -5.85 -7.60
C LEU A 93 -3.27 -6.95 -8.20
N LEU A 94 -2.15 -7.29 -7.55
CA LEU A 94 -1.21 -8.28 -8.05
C LEU A 94 -1.82 -9.70 -8.06
N ASN A 95 -2.57 -10.07 -7.02
CA ASN A 95 -3.32 -11.32 -7.00
C ASN A 95 -4.38 -11.36 -8.12
N MET A 96 -5.12 -10.28 -8.33
CA MET A 96 -6.11 -10.16 -9.41
C MET A 96 -5.45 -10.32 -10.80
N LEU A 97 -4.21 -9.86 -10.95
CA LEU A 97 -3.42 -9.96 -12.18
C LEU A 97 -2.63 -11.27 -12.30
N GLY A 98 -2.84 -12.22 -11.38
CA GLY A 98 -2.27 -13.57 -11.44
C GLY A 98 -0.81 -13.69 -11.02
N ALA A 99 -0.28 -12.75 -10.23
CA ALA A 99 1.05 -12.87 -9.63
C ALA A 99 1.02 -13.77 -8.38
N GLU A 100 2.15 -14.41 -8.08
CA GLU A 100 2.42 -15.02 -6.77
C GLU A 100 3.03 -13.95 -5.86
N VAL A 101 2.37 -13.64 -4.74
CA VAL A 101 2.80 -12.56 -3.84
C VAL A 101 3.39 -13.13 -2.55
N ASN A 102 4.66 -12.79 -2.29
CA ASN A 102 5.35 -13.06 -1.04
C ASN A 102 5.38 -11.81 -0.16
N ILE A 103 4.93 -11.93 1.08
CA ILE A 103 4.99 -10.86 2.08
C ILE A 103 6.12 -11.16 3.04
N ILE A 104 7.03 -10.20 3.21
CA ILE A 104 8.22 -10.35 4.06
C ILE A 104 8.24 -9.22 5.09
N ALA A 105 8.10 -9.58 6.36
CA ALA A 105 8.09 -8.61 7.46
C ALA A 105 8.44 -9.27 8.80
N PRO A 106 8.91 -8.49 9.79
CA PRO A 106 8.95 -8.96 11.17
C PRO A 106 7.54 -9.33 11.65
N THR A 107 7.45 -10.29 12.57
CA THR A 107 6.16 -10.79 13.07
C THR A 107 5.24 -9.68 13.60
N ASN A 108 5.81 -8.66 14.25
CA ASN A 108 5.08 -7.50 14.79
C ASN A 108 4.61 -6.48 13.75
N LEU A 109 5.14 -6.53 12.53
CA LEU A 109 4.70 -5.73 11.37
C LEU A 109 3.93 -6.56 10.34
N MET A 110 3.66 -7.83 10.64
CA MET A 110 2.85 -8.73 9.83
C MET A 110 1.39 -8.65 10.31
N PRO A 111 0.43 -8.27 9.45
CA PRO A 111 -0.99 -8.32 9.81
C PRO A 111 -1.43 -9.75 10.12
N LYS A 112 -2.28 -9.92 11.13
CA LYS A 112 -2.88 -11.21 11.43
C LYS A 112 -3.72 -11.69 10.25
N GLU A 113 -3.65 -12.98 9.97
CA GLU A 113 -4.47 -13.65 8.93
C GLU A 113 -4.26 -13.10 7.50
N ILE A 114 -3.11 -12.48 7.22
CA ILE A 114 -2.84 -11.91 5.89
C ILE A 114 -2.81 -12.99 4.80
N GLU A 115 -2.55 -14.23 5.15
CA GLU A 115 -2.57 -15.39 4.25
C GLU A 115 -3.94 -15.58 3.59
N LYS A 116 -5.02 -15.14 4.26
CA LYS A 116 -6.39 -15.19 3.70
C LYS A 116 -6.54 -14.34 2.42
N PHE A 117 -5.61 -13.43 2.18
CA PHE A 117 -5.55 -12.65 0.93
C PHE A 117 -4.80 -13.38 -0.20
N GLY A 118 -4.48 -14.66 -0.04
CA GLY A 118 -3.83 -15.46 -1.09
C GLY A 118 -2.34 -15.11 -1.27
N VAL A 119 -1.66 -14.80 -0.18
CA VAL A 119 -0.21 -14.49 -0.18
C VAL A 119 0.58 -15.47 0.66
N ASN A 120 1.85 -15.67 0.33
CA ASN A 120 2.79 -16.39 1.17
C ASN A 120 3.46 -15.43 2.16
N THR A 121 3.71 -15.89 3.39
CA THR A 121 4.31 -15.05 4.44
C THR A 121 5.67 -15.55 4.88
N PHE A 122 6.61 -14.63 5.09
CA PHE A 122 7.97 -14.91 5.50
C PHE A 122 8.44 -13.88 6.54
N THR A 123 9.13 -14.38 7.57
CA THR A 123 9.86 -13.54 8.53
C THR A 123 11.37 -13.49 8.22
N ASP A 124 11.83 -14.37 7.34
CA ASP A 124 13.22 -14.44 6.86
C ASP A 124 13.30 -13.85 5.45
N MET A 125 14.13 -12.82 5.32
CA MET A 125 14.28 -12.09 4.05
C MET A 125 14.82 -12.98 2.93
N LYS A 126 15.86 -13.79 3.21
CA LYS A 126 16.49 -14.66 2.18
C LYS A 126 15.52 -15.72 1.67
N LYS A 127 14.73 -16.30 2.58
CA LYS A 127 13.73 -17.30 2.19
C LYS A 127 12.60 -16.69 1.36
N GLY A 128 12.12 -15.51 1.77
CA GLY A 128 11.01 -14.85 1.10
C GLY A 128 11.39 -14.25 -0.26
N LEU A 129 12.66 -13.85 -0.44
CA LEU A 129 13.17 -13.32 -1.71
C LEU A 129 13.55 -14.40 -2.72
N LYS A 130 13.65 -15.66 -2.29
CA LYS A 130 14.10 -16.74 -3.16
C LYS A 130 13.23 -16.86 -4.41
N ASP A 131 13.88 -16.82 -5.55
CA ASP A 131 13.27 -16.96 -6.89
C ASP A 131 12.22 -15.86 -7.21
N CYS A 132 12.30 -14.71 -6.52
CA CYS A 132 11.44 -13.57 -6.82
C CYS A 132 11.92 -12.80 -8.06
N ASP A 133 10.97 -12.47 -8.93
CA ASP A 133 11.20 -11.64 -10.12
C ASP A 133 11.30 -10.16 -9.78
N ILE A 134 10.59 -9.74 -8.73
CA ILE A 134 10.44 -8.33 -8.31
C ILE A 134 10.45 -8.24 -6.79
N VAL A 135 11.10 -7.21 -6.30
CA VAL A 135 11.12 -6.86 -4.88
C VAL A 135 10.59 -5.44 -4.70
N MET A 136 9.52 -5.31 -3.94
CA MET A 136 8.92 -4.03 -3.55
C MET A 136 9.31 -3.71 -2.11
N MET A 137 10.16 -2.71 -1.92
CA MET A 137 10.60 -2.28 -0.58
C MET A 137 9.69 -1.18 -0.05
N LEU A 138 9.08 -1.44 1.11
CA LEU A 138 8.29 -0.45 1.83
C LEU A 138 9.16 0.27 2.85
N ARG A 139 8.94 1.59 3.00
CA ARG A 139 9.54 2.33 4.11
C ARG A 139 8.85 2.02 5.44
N LEU A 140 9.53 2.20 6.53
CA LEU A 140 8.91 2.21 7.86
C LEU A 140 7.96 3.42 7.98
N GLN A 141 6.76 3.18 8.51
CA GLN A 141 5.74 4.21 8.70
C GLN A 141 5.78 4.75 10.14
N ASN A 142 6.95 5.26 10.58
CA ASN A 142 7.16 5.71 11.95
C ASN A 142 6.07 6.69 12.43
N GLU A 143 5.57 7.54 11.53
CA GLU A 143 4.49 8.49 11.80
C GLU A 143 3.13 7.84 12.07
N ARG A 144 2.97 6.55 11.79
CA ARG A 144 1.75 5.77 12.00
C ARG A 144 1.86 4.76 13.13
N MET A 145 3.06 4.58 13.67
CA MET A 145 3.30 3.70 14.79
C MET A 145 2.91 4.41 16.09
N THR A 146 1.98 3.83 16.83
CA THR A 146 1.54 4.35 18.14
C THR A 146 2.29 3.72 19.31
N SER A 147 3.13 2.72 19.03
CA SER A 147 3.95 1.99 20.01
C SER A 147 5.29 1.60 19.39
N SER A 148 6.25 1.18 20.24
CA SER A 148 7.55 0.69 19.78
C SER A 148 7.39 -0.72 19.18
N TYR A 149 7.23 -0.79 17.87
CA TYR A 149 7.17 -2.07 17.13
C TYR A 149 8.55 -2.64 16.81
N LEU A 150 9.60 -1.84 16.93
CA LEU A 150 10.96 -2.22 16.57
C LEU A 150 11.93 -1.87 17.69
N SER A 151 12.92 -2.72 17.93
CA SER A 151 13.98 -2.49 18.92
C SER A 151 14.85 -1.29 18.49
N SER A 152 15.22 -1.23 17.21
CA SER A 152 15.89 -0.08 16.60
C SER A 152 15.78 -0.09 15.06
N ASN A 153 15.90 1.09 14.45
CA ASN A 153 15.96 1.22 12.98
C ASN A 153 17.20 0.51 12.40
N ARG A 154 18.32 0.45 13.15
CA ARG A 154 19.54 -0.22 12.72
C ARG A 154 19.35 -1.73 12.63
N GLU A 155 18.78 -2.33 13.65
CA GLU A 155 18.46 -3.75 13.69
C GLU A 155 17.47 -4.13 12.57
N TYR A 156 16.43 -3.32 12.37
CA TYR A 156 15.52 -3.51 11.27
C TYR A 156 16.22 -3.50 9.91
N TYR A 157 17.12 -2.53 9.67
CA TYR A 157 17.87 -2.46 8.42
C TYR A 157 18.78 -3.69 8.21
N GLU A 158 19.41 -4.17 9.27
CA GLU A 158 20.27 -5.36 9.21
C GLU A 158 19.49 -6.61 8.77
N TYR A 159 18.28 -6.82 9.29
CA TYR A 159 17.46 -7.99 8.95
C TYR A 159 16.61 -7.80 7.69
N TYR A 160 16.04 -6.62 7.46
CA TYR A 160 15.05 -6.35 6.44
C TYR A 160 15.47 -5.30 5.41
N GLY A 161 16.65 -4.71 5.52
CA GLY A 161 17.23 -3.86 4.48
C GLY A 161 17.66 -4.70 3.28
N LEU A 162 17.37 -4.25 2.06
CA LEU A 162 17.85 -4.89 0.84
C LEU A 162 19.33 -4.52 0.65
N THR A 163 20.20 -5.52 0.72
CA THR A 163 21.65 -5.39 0.53
C THR A 163 22.10 -6.28 -0.62
N PRO A 164 23.32 -6.08 -1.17
CA PRO A 164 23.83 -6.94 -2.25
C PRO A 164 23.91 -8.43 -1.90
N ASP A 165 23.98 -8.76 -0.61
CA ASP A 165 24.08 -10.15 -0.12
C ASP A 165 22.72 -10.84 0.06
N LYS A 166 21.64 -10.11 -0.11
CA LYS A 166 20.27 -10.59 -0.02
C LYS A 166 19.60 -10.58 -1.37
#